data_0a89f6b7d80eec71ab82a597bef90507
#
_entry.id   0a89f6b7d80eec71ab82a597bef90507
#
_cell.length_a   1.000
_cell.length_b   1.000
_cell.length_c   1.000
_cell.angle_alpha   90.00
_cell.angle_beta   90.00
_cell.angle_gamma   90.00
#
_symmetry.space_group_name_H-M   'P 1'
#
loop_
_entity.id
_entity.type
_entity.pdbx_description
1 polymer ?
#
loop_
_entity_poly.entity_id
_entity_poly.type
_entity_poly.pdbx_seq_one_letter_code
_entity_poly.pdbx_strand_id
1 'polypeptide(L)'
;HTLWQQEPYYILQFNVDSVISNAPNVMASASRIIISQGGTYLISGTLQDAQLVIDAPAGDTVRLVLRGVDMQCERGPAILSRGAGPVVLLLEDGTENTVTDGKNYFYSGSAVIESVISTGGDLLVTGGGSLSVSASHNDALHSEKRLVLSGGTVTVTAWRNGLTAKTSLELQNGQLSVACGAVG
;
A
#
# COMPACT_ATOMS: atom_id res chain seq x y z
N HIS A 1 7.32 -5.33 19.88
CA HIS A 1 7.80 -3.96 20.08
C HIS A 1 8.42 -3.50 18.77
N THR A 2 7.70 -2.67 18.07
CA THR A 2 8.14 -2.14 16.78
C THR A 2 9.09 -0.97 17.05
N LEU A 3 10.35 -1.15 16.71
CA LEU A 3 11.42 -0.16 16.94
C LEU A 3 11.27 1.12 16.09
N TRP A 4 10.29 1.16 15.15
CA TRP A 4 10.11 2.31 14.27
C TRP A 4 9.82 3.63 14.99
N GLN A 5 9.22 3.58 16.19
CA GLN A 5 8.93 4.75 17.04
C GLN A 5 10.20 5.43 17.59
N GLN A 6 11.34 4.76 17.54
CA GLN A 6 12.63 5.29 17.96
C GLN A 6 13.38 6.00 16.82
N GLU A 7 12.90 5.85 15.59
CA GLU A 7 13.44 6.52 14.41
C GLU A 7 12.62 7.78 14.10
N PRO A 8 13.21 8.80 13.46
CA PRO A 8 12.46 9.94 12.96
C PRO A 8 11.37 9.49 11.98
N TYR A 9 10.17 10.02 12.14
CA TYR A 9 9.05 9.73 11.23
C TYR A 9 8.23 10.98 10.92
N TYR A 10 7.55 10.94 9.80
CA TYR A 10 6.59 11.95 9.37
C TYR A 10 5.16 11.47 9.59
N ILE A 11 4.24 12.42 9.71
CA ILE A 11 2.80 12.13 9.90
C ILE A 11 2.05 12.51 8.62
N LEU A 12 1.19 11.60 8.17
CA LEU A 12 0.17 11.83 7.14
C LEU A 12 -1.19 11.51 7.76
N GLN A 13 -1.97 12.54 8.01
CA GLN A 13 -3.34 12.38 8.51
C GLN A 13 -4.32 12.53 7.34
N PHE A 14 -5.06 11.49 7.05
CA PHE A 14 -6.11 11.49 6.06
C PHE A 14 -7.42 12.02 6.65
N ASN A 15 -8.06 12.96 5.95
CA ASN A 15 -9.31 13.59 6.33
C ASN A 15 -10.28 13.58 5.16
N VAL A 16 -10.74 12.40 4.77
CA VAL A 16 -11.70 12.13 3.68
C VAL A 16 -11.22 12.60 2.30
N ASP A 17 -11.11 13.90 2.08
CA ASP A 17 -10.72 14.53 0.81
C ASP A 17 -9.46 15.39 0.90
N SER A 18 -8.78 15.35 2.03
CA SER A 18 -7.58 16.14 2.30
C SER A 18 -6.56 15.38 3.12
N VAL A 19 -5.33 15.86 3.12
CA VAL A 19 -4.23 15.26 3.88
C VAL A 19 -3.48 16.36 4.60
N ILE A 20 -3.26 16.16 5.88
CA ILE A 20 -2.36 16.99 6.71
C ILE A 20 -1.06 16.22 6.87
N SER A 21 0.06 16.86 6.56
CA SER A 21 1.39 16.27 6.69
C SER A 21 2.39 17.27 7.25
N ASN A 22 3.33 16.77 8.05
CA ASN A 22 4.51 17.52 8.48
C ASN A 22 5.76 17.19 7.65
N ALA A 23 5.63 16.36 6.62
CA ALA A 23 6.74 15.95 5.77
C ALA A 23 7.00 16.98 4.67
N PRO A 24 8.23 17.53 4.55
CA PRO A 24 8.56 18.50 3.50
C PRO A 24 8.64 17.86 2.10
N ASN A 25 8.77 16.55 2.03
CA ASN A 25 8.90 15.75 0.82
C ASN A 25 7.58 15.05 0.42
N VAL A 26 6.45 15.50 0.96
CA VAL A 26 5.12 15.05 0.61
C VAL A 26 4.37 16.17 -0.09
N MET A 27 3.90 15.90 -1.30
CA MET A 27 2.99 16.78 -2.03
C MET A 27 1.61 16.15 -2.04
N ALA A 28 0.59 16.89 -1.62
CA ALA A 28 -0.79 16.43 -1.58
C ALA A 28 -1.70 17.32 -2.43
N SER A 29 -2.52 16.70 -3.25
CA SER A 29 -3.65 17.29 -3.96
C SER A 29 -4.92 16.51 -3.63
N ALA A 30 -6.07 16.97 -4.13
CA ALA A 30 -7.35 16.31 -3.88
C ALA A 30 -7.42 14.85 -4.36
N SER A 31 -6.60 14.47 -5.35
CA SER A 31 -6.66 13.12 -5.96
C SER A 31 -5.35 12.33 -5.85
N ARG A 32 -4.28 12.95 -5.35
CA ARG A 32 -2.96 12.31 -5.31
C ARG A 32 -2.08 12.85 -4.20
N ILE A 33 -1.45 11.93 -3.47
CA ILE A 33 -0.40 12.21 -2.50
C ILE A 33 0.90 11.60 -3.05
N ILE A 34 1.98 12.38 -3.09
CA ILE A 34 3.28 11.93 -3.61
C ILE A 34 4.32 12.02 -2.50
N ILE A 35 4.93 10.88 -2.18
CA ILE A 35 6.09 10.76 -1.31
C ILE A 35 7.33 10.65 -2.19
N SER A 36 8.24 11.62 -2.10
CA SER A 36 9.40 11.73 -2.99
C SER A 36 10.75 11.34 -2.37
N GLN A 37 10.77 10.88 -1.13
CA GLN A 37 11.99 10.45 -0.43
C GLN A 37 11.73 9.25 0.46
N GLY A 38 12.79 8.49 0.74
CA GLY A 38 12.77 7.44 1.75
C GLY A 38 12.49 7.95 3.15
N GLY A 39 12.07 7.07 4.02
CA GLY A 39 11.77 7.40 5.41
C GLY A 39 10.57 6.63 5.95
N THR A 40 10.19 6.96 7.16
CA THR A 40 9.04 6.37 7.87
C THR A 40 7.89 7.37 7.92
N TYR A 41 6.73 6.95 7.44
CA TYR A 41 5.52 7.75 7.36
C TYR A 41 4.40 7.07 8.14
N LEU A 42 3.97 7.70 9.22
CA LEU A 42 2.83 7.26 10.01
C LEU A 42 1.55 7.78 9.37
N ILE A 43 0.71 6.86 8.92
CA ILE A 43 -0.51 7.16 8.19
C ILE A 43 -1.73 6.74 9.01
N SER A 44 -2.71 7.62 9.13
CA SER A 44 -3.97 7.34 9.80
C SER A 44 -5.14 8.06 9.14
N GLY A 45 -6.35 7.56 9.38
CA GLY A 45 -7.59 8.18 8.94
C GLY A 45 -8.12 7.66 7.61
N THR A 46 -9.10 8.36 7.07
CA THR A 46 -9.86 7.96 5.87
C THR A 46 -9.51 8.85 4.69
N LEU A 47 -9.27 8.24 3.54
CA LEU A 47 -9.04 8.94 2.27
C LEU A 47 -9.92 8.34 1.18
N GLN A 48 -10.79 9.17 0.60
CA GLN A 48 -11.69 8.79 -0.48
C GLN A 48 -11.16 9.28 -1.83
N ASP A 49 -11.18 8.36 -2.81
CA ASP A 49 -10.83 8.58 -4.21
C ASP A 49 -9.51 9.33 -4.45
N ALA A 50 -8.47 8.95 -3.71
CA ALA A 50 -7.13 9.48 -3.92
C ALA A 50 -6.08 8.36 -3.94
N GLN A 51 -5.00 8.61 -4.67
CA GLN A 51 -3.88 7.70 -4.85
C GLN A 51 -2.67 8.15 -4.03
N LEU A 52 -2.07 7.24 -3.27
CA LEU A 52 -0.76 7.43 -2.64
C LEU A 52 0.31 6.91 -3.59
N VAL A 53 1.14 7.82 -4.09
CA VAL A 53 2.25 7.52 -4.99
C VAL A 53 3.57 7.64 -4.23
N ILE A 54 4.39 6.61 -4.32
CA ILE A 54 5.78 6.62 -3.86
C ILE A 54 6.66 6.80 -5.09
N ASP A 55 7.35 7.93 -5.15
CA ASP A 55 8.27 8.30 -6.23
C ASP A 55 9.65 8.67 -5.65
N ALA A 56 10.13 7.81 -4.76
CA ALA A 56 11.40 7.94 -4.07
C ALA A 56 12.54 7.32 -4.89
N PRO A 57 13.81 7.76 -4.69
CA PRO A 57 14.97 7.15 -5.32
C PRO A 57 15.05 5.63 -5.10
N ALA A 58 15.59 4.91 -6.07
CA ALA A 58 15.64 3.44 -6.05
C ALA A 58 16.43 2.84 -4.87
N GLY A 59 17.36 3.59 -4.29
CA GLY A 59 18.11 3.18 -3.10
C GLY A 59 17.40 3.44 -1.77
N ASP A 60 16.28 4.16 -1.81
CA ASP A 60 15.55 4.56 -0.62
C ASP A 60 14.48 3.52 -0.24
N THR A 61 14.38 3.24 1.06
CA THR A 61 13.25 2.47 1.60
C THR A 61 12.17 3.42 2.10
N VAL A 62 10.94 3.19 1.67
CA VAL A 62 9.77 3.89 2.20
C VAL A 62 8.98 2.95 3.10
N ARG A 63 8.86 3.32 4.37
CA ARG A 63 8.06 2.59 5.36
C ARG A 63 6.77 3.34 5.63
N LEU A 64 5.65 2.72 5.32
CA LEU A 64 4.32 3.20 5.63
C LEU A 64 3.83 2.48 6.88
N VAL A 65 3.73 3.18 7.99
CA VAL A 65 3.14 2.66 9.23
C VAL A 65 1.65 2.95 9.19
N LEU A 66 0.85 1.90 9.07
CA LEU A 66 -0.61 2.03 8.96
C LEU A 66 -1.26 1.94 10.34
N ARG A 67 -1.90 3.05 10.75
CA ARG A 67 -2.58 3.21 12.03
C ARG A 67 -4.06 3.53 11.82
N GLY A 68 -4.87 2.52 11.52
CA GLY A 68 -6.30 2.70 11.26
C GLY A 68 -6.56 3.48 9.98
N VAL A 69 -5.98 2.99 8.87
CA VAL A 69 -6.16 3.58 7.54
C VAL A 69 -7.38 2.97 6.87
N ASP A 70 -8.25 3.82 6.32
CA ASP A 70 -9.31 3.44 5.39
C ASP A 70 -9.12 4.24 4.10
N MET A 71 -8.60 3.58 3.06
CA MET A 71 -8.20 4.23 1.83
C MET A 71 -8.86 3.60 0.62
N GLN A 72 -9.40 4.43 -0.26
CA GLN A 72 -10.00 4.03 -1.53
C GLN A 72 -9.47 4.90 -2.67
N CYS A 73 -9.26 4.27 -3.84
CA CYS A 73 -8.97 4.96 -5.09
C CYS A 73 -9.82 4.36 -6.21
N GLU A 74 -10.74 5.13 -6.77
CA GLU A 74 -11.67 4.66 -7.81
C GLU A 74 -10.99 4.43 -9.17
N ARG A 75 -9.87 5.10 -9.44
CA ARG A 75 -9.31 5.27 -10.78
C ARG A 75 -8.00 4.57 -11.05
N GLY A 76 -7.48 3.85 -10.07
CA GLY A 76 -6.17 3.19 -10.19
C GLY A 76 -5.75 2.51 -8.90
N PRO A 77 -4.49 2.08 -8.81
CA PRO A 77 -3.93 1.61 -7.57
C PRO A 77 -4.13 2.62 -6.44
N ALA A 78 -4.56 2.17 -5.27
CA ALA A 78 -4.64 3.04 -4.10
C ALA A 78 -3.24 3.41 -3.59
N ILE A 79 -2.32 2.45 -3.59
CA ILE A 79 -0.90 2.66 -3.27
C ILE A 79 -0.06 2.21 -4.45
N LEU A 80 0.70 3.13 -5.02
CA LEU A 80 1.57 2.89 -6.18
C LEU A 80 2.99 3.35 -5.90
N SER A 81 3.95 2.42 -5.87
CA SER A 81 5.37 2.77 -5.90
C SER A 81 5.90 2.64 -7.33
N ARG A 82 6.41 3.73 -7.87
CA ARG A 82 6.98 3.80 -9.23
C ARG A 82 8.46 3.41 -9.26
N GLY A 83 9.16 3.67 -8.17
CA GLY A 83 10.59 3.37 -8.05
C GLY A 83 10.88 1.91 -7.75
N ALA A 84 12.13 1.50 -7.94
CA ALA A 84 12.63 0.17 -7.64
C ALA A 84 13.04 -0.02 -6.16
N GLY A 85 12.88 1.01 -5.33
CA GLY A 85 13.17 0.98 -3.90
C GLY A 85 12.17 0.11 -3.13
N PRO A 86 12.60 -0.46 -1.98
CA PRO A 86 11.73 -1.28 -1.16
C PRO A 86 10.61 -0.46 -0.50
N VAL A 87 9.42 -1.05 -0.43
CA VAL A 87 8.28 -0.52 0.32
C VAL A 87 7.95 -1.48 1.46
N VAL A 88 7.81 -0.92 2.65
CA VAL A 88 7.39 -1.66 3.86
C VAL A 88 6.03 -1.14 4.30
N LEU A 89 5.03 -2.01 4.34
CA LEU A 89 3.76 -1.76 5.01
C LEU A 89 3.86 -2.35 6.42
N LEU A 90 3.97 -1.49 7.40
CA LEU A 90 4.01 -1.89 8.80
C LEU A 90 2.62 -1.67 9.41
N LEU A 91 1.95 -2.76 9.72
CA LEU A 91 0.63 -2.75 10.36
C LEU A 91 0.82 -2.54 11.85
N GLU A 92 0.45 -1.38 12.36
CA GLU A 92 0.63 -1.10 13.79
C GLU A 92 -0.23 -2.04 14.63
N ASP A 93 0.33 -2.51 15.72
CA ASP A 93 -0.31 -3.50 16.60
C ASP A 93 -1.70 -3.03 17.06
N GLY A 94 -2.69 -3.90 16.95
CA GLY A 94 -4.06 -3.63 17.38
C GLY A 94 -4.85 -2.69 16.47
N THR A 95 -4.33 -2.35 15.28
CA THR A 95 -5.05 -1.53 14.31
C THR A 95 -5.64 -2.37 13.18
N GLU A 96 -6.74 -1.87 12.62
CA GLU A 96 -7.38 -2.39 11.43
C GLU A 96 -7.20 -1.40 10.28
N ASN A 97 -6.74 -1.89 9.14
CA ASN A 97 -6.48 -1.08 7.97
C ASN A 97 -7.20 -1.67 6.76
N THR A 98 -7.78 -0.81 5.93
CA THR A 98 -8.51 -1.20 4.72
C THR A 98 -8.01 -0.39 3.53
N VAL A 99 -7.71 -1.08 2.43
CA VAL A 99 -7.29 -0.46 1.17
C VAL A 99 -8.08 -1.09 0.03
N THR A 100 -8.75 -0.25 -0.75
CA THR A 100 -9.63 -0.70 -1.83
C THR A 100 -9.40 0.12 -3.11
N ASP A 101 -9.73 -0.49 -4.25
CA ASP A 101 -9.81 0.21 -5.53
C ASP A 101 -11.25 0.28 -6.07
N GLY A 102 -11.42 0.95 -7.20
CA GLY A 102 -12.65 0.97 -7.97
C GLY A 102 -12.60 0.06 -9.19
N LYS A 103 -13.73 -0.06 -9.89
CA LYS A 103 -13.87 -0.92 -11.07
C LYS A 103 -13.31 -0.29 -12.35
N ASN A 104 -13.18 1.02 -12.38
CA ASN A 104 -12.90 1.78 -13.60
C ASN A 104 -11.52 2.45 -13.49
N TYR A 105 -10.48 1.75 -13.86
CA TYR A 105 -9.17 2.34 -13.98
C TYR A 105 -9.08 3.23 -15.23
N PHE A 106 -8.60 4.45 -15.08
CA PHE A 106 -8.31 5.33 -16.20
C PHE A 106 -6.81 5.34 -16.49
N TYR A 107 -6.46 4.85 -17.65
CA TYR A 107 -5.07 4.80 -18.09
C TYR A 107 -4.80 5.77 -19.23
N SER A 108 -3.69 6.48 -19.09
CA SER A 108 -3.02 7.10 -20.22
C SER A 108 -1.64 6.44 -20.35
N GLY A 109 -1.53 5.42 -21.22
CA GLY A 109 -0.23 4.83 -21.53
C GLY A 109 -0.11 3.33 -21.23
N SER A 110 0.92 2.72 -21.79
CA SER A 110 1.20 1.29 -21.78
C SER A 110 1.72 0.77 -20.44
N ALA A 111 1.42 -0.48 -20.12
CA ALA A 111 1.95 -1.28 -19.03
C ALA A 111 1.59 -0.79 -17.63
N VAL A 112 0.32 -0.71 -17.33
CA VAL A 112 -0.14 -0.46 -15.96
C VAL A 112 -0.37 -1.79 -15.26
N ILE A 113 0.22 -1.91 -14.07
CA ILE A 113 -0.06 -3.01 -13.19
C ILE A 113 -1.38 -2.72 -12.49
N GLU A 114 -2.36 -3.52 -12.80
CA GLU A 114 -3.73 -3.37 -12.33
C GLU A 114 -3.88 -4.05 -10.97
N SER A 115 -3.39 -3.40 -9.90
CA SER A 115 -3.52 -3.90 -8.54
C SER A 115 -3.79 -2.76 -7.56
N VAL A 116 -4.43 -3.09 -6.45
CA VAL A 116 -4.75 -2.10 -5.40
C VAL A 116 -3.49 -1.53 -4.78
N ILE A 117 -2.53 -2.40 -4.47
CA ILE A 117 -1.20 -2.04 -3.98
C ILE A 117 -0.17 -2.59 -4.97
N SER A 118 0.55 -1.69 -5.61
CA SER A 118 1.53 -2.02 -6.64
C SER A 118 2.89 -1.40 -6.33
N THR A 119 3.95 -2.21 -6.35
CA THR A 119 5.31 -1.73 -6.09
C THR A 119 6.27 -2.11 -7.19
N GLY A 120 7.10 -1.17 -7.61
CA GLY A 120 8.21 -1.40 -8.54
C GLY A 120 9.43 -2.08 -7.89
N GLY A 121 9.53 -2.04 -6.57
CA GLY A 121 10.54 -2.73 -5.77
C GLY A 121 9.93 -3.84 -4.90
N ASP A 122 10.72 -4.35 -3.97
CA ASP A 122 10.25 -5.31 -2.98
C ASP A 122 9.09 -4.73 -2.16
N LEU A 123 8.09 -5.56 -1.85
CA LEU A 123 7.01 -5.25 -0.93
C LEU A 123 7.09 -6.16 0.28
N LEU A 124 7.25 -5.56 1.45
CA LEU A 124 7.20 -6.25 2.74
C LEU A 124 5.96 -5.81 3.51
N VAL A 125 5.15 -6.76 3.95
CA VAL A 125 4.05 -6.52 4.90
C VAL A 125 4.41 -7.16 6.23
N THR A 126 4.37 -6.39 7.30
CA THR A 126 4.81 -6.81 8.64
C THR A 126 4.02 -6.09 9.74
N GLY A 127 4.28 -6.41 10.99
CA GLY A 127 3.61 -5.83 12.17
C GLY A 127 2.59 -6.77 12.79
N GLY A 128 1.81 -6.28 13.74
CA GLY A 128 0.82 -7.08 14.48
C GLY A 128 -0.63 -6.67 14.24
N GLY A 129 -0.87 -5.64 13.44
CA GLY A 129 -2.22 -5.19 13.04
C GLY A 129 -2.82 -6.03 11.92
N SER A 130 -3.95 -5.59 11.40
CA SER A 130 -4.62 -6.23 10.28
C SER A 130 -4.68 -5.33 9.03
N LEU A 131 -4.68 -5.96 7.86
CA LEU A 131 -4.83 -5.31 6.56
C LEU A 131 -5.86 -6.08 5.73
N SER A 132 -6.90 -5.38 5.31
CA SER A 132 -7.89 -5.87 4.35
C SER A 132 -7.70 -5.16 3.02
N VAL A 133 -7.45 -5.92 1.96
CA VAL A 133 -7.29 -5.39 0.60
C VAL A 133 -8.36 -5.98 -0.29
N SER A 134 -9.14 -5.12 -0.94
CA SER A 134 -10.20 -5.54 -1.86
C SER A 134 -9.96 -4.95 -3.25
N ALA A 135 -9.73 -5.82 -4.22
CA ALA A 135 -9.56 -5.46 -5.62
C ALA A 135 -10.85 -5.72 -6.40
N SER A 136 -11.49 -4.64 -6.82
CA SER A 136 -12.72 -4.69 -7.63
C SER A 136 -12.44 -4.79 -9.13
N HIS A 137 -11.20 -4.47 -9.56
CA HIS A 137 -10.82 -4.43 -10.97
C HIS A 137 -10.00 -5.64 -11.39
N ASN A 138 -8.91 -5.95 -10.68
CA ASN A 138 -7.98 -7.02 -11.10
C ASN A 138 -7.27 -7.67 -9.90
N ASP A 139 -5.98 -7.40 -9.70
CA ASP A 139 -5.16 -8.00 -8.64
C ASP A 139 -5.21 -7.16 -7.35
N ALA A 140 -4.93 -7.77 -6.20
CA ALA A 140 -4.91 -7.02 -4.94
C ALA A 140 -3.51 -6.48 -4.61
N LEU A 141 -2.52 -7.34 -4.42
CA LEU A 141 -1.13 -6.93 -4.15
C LEU A 141 -0.22 -7.40 -5.28
N HIS A 142 0.65 -6.49 -5.74
CA HIS A 142 1.65 -6.80 -6.74
C HIS A 142 3.01 -6.22 -6.39
N SER A 143 4.07 -7.00 -6.61
CA SER A 143 5.46 -6.54 -6.56
C SER A 143 6.19 -6.91 -7.85
N GLU A 144 6.89 -5.95 -8.44
CA GLU A 144 7.80 -6.20 -9.57
C GLU A 144 9.03 -7.02 -9.17
N LYS A 145 9.23 -7.22 -7.88
CA LYS A 145 10.31 -8.04 -7.31
C LYS A 145 9.77 -9.06 -6.33
N ARG A 146 10.13 -8.97 -5.07
CA ARG A 146 9.67 -9.89 -4.02
C ARG A 146 8.47 -9.32 -3.29
N LEU A 147 7.54 -10.18 -2.92
CA LEU A 147 6.45 -9.88 -2.00
C LEU A 147 6.60 -10.79 -0.78
N VAL A 148 6.78 -10.19 0.38
CA VAL A 148 7.02 -10.91 1.63
C VAL A 148 5.97 -10.53 2.66
N LEU A 149 5.28 -11.51 3.21
CA LEU A 149 4.40 -11.37 4.36
C LEU A 149 5.11 -11.94 5.59
N SER A 150 5.55 -11.08 6.49
CA SER A 150 6.31 -11.48 7.68
C SER A 150 5.60 -11.22 9.00
N GLY A 151 4.34 -10.78 8.96
CA GLY A 151 3.52 -10.54 10.15
C GLY A 151 2.13 -10.01 9.81
N GLY A 152 1.32 -9.81 10.83
CA GLY A 152 -0.04 -9.29 10.73
C GLY A 152 -1.09 -10.31 10.28
N THR A 153 -2.32 -9.85 10.23
CA THR A 153 -3.45 -10.59 9.66
C THR A 153 -3.86 -9.91 8.36
N VAL A 154 -3.58 -10.56 7.23
CA VAL A 154 -3.85 -10.01 5.90
C VAL A 154 -5.01 -10.77 5.27
N THR A 155 -6.07 -10.04 4.92
CA THR A 155 -7.23 -10.57 4.22
C THR A 155 -7.32 -9.92 2.85
N VAL A 156 -7.35 -10.74 1.82
CA VAL A 156 -7.35 -10.28 0.43
C VAL A 156 -8.58 -10.81 -0.28
N THR A 157 -9.31 -9.90 -0.92
CA THR A 157 -10.36 -10.26 -1.88
C THR A 157 -10.00 -9.66 -3.23
N ALA A 158 -9.94 -10.45 -4.28
CA ALA A 158 -9.54 -9.97 -5.59
C ALA A 158 -10.43 -10.50 -6.70
N TRP A 159 -10.63 -9.67 -7.73
CA TRP A 159 -11.32 -10.13 -8.94
C TRP A 159 -10.52 -11.20 -9.66
N ARG A 160 -9.20 -11.05 -9.74
CA ARG A 160 -8.29 -11.98 -10.45
C ARG A 160 -7.31 -12.66 -9.48
N ASN A 161 -6.16 -12.05 -9.21
CA ASN A 161 -5.15 -12.65 -8.33
C ASN A 161 -5.07 -11.91 -7.00
N GLY A 162 -4.96 -12.65 -5.90
CA GLY A 162 -4.77 -12.03 -4.58
C GLY A 162 -3.40 -11.38 -4.45
N LEU A 163 -2.37 -12.16 -4.70
CA LEU A 163 -0.97 -11.73 -4.58
C LEU A 163 -0.18 -12.16 -5.79
N THR A 164 0.62 -11.25 -6.35
CA THR A 164 1.54 -11.53 -7.45
C THR A 164 2.91 -10.93 -7.20
N ALA A 165 3.95 -11.63 -7.58
CA ALA A 165 5.33 -11.15 -7.49
C ALA A 165 6.15 -11.71 -8.65
N LYS A 166 7.03 -10.89 -9.21
CA LYS A 166 7.85 -11.34 -10.34
C LYS A 166 9.03 -12.21 -9.94
N THR A 167 9.55 -12.03 -8.74
CA THR A 167 10.73 -12.78 -8.27
C THR A 167 10.36 -13.88 -7.30
N SER A 168 9.73 -13.54 -6.18
CA SER A 168 9.27 -14.51 -5.19
C SER A 168 8.11 -13.98 -4.36
N LEU A 169 7.26 -14.90 -3.93
CA LEU A 169 6.20 -14.68 -2.96
C LEU A 169 6.52 -15.53 -1.74
N GLU A 170 6.67 -14.89 -0.58
CA GLU A 170 7.08 -15.53 0.66
C GLU A 170 6.08 -15.25 1.78
N LEU A 171 5.62 -16.28 2.45
CA LEU A 171 4.87 -16.19 3.71
C LEU A 171 5.78 -16.71 4.84
N GLN A 172 6.32 -15.80 5.63
CA GLN A 172 7.27 -16.12 6.69
C GLN A 172 6.61 -16.24 8.06
N ASN A 173 5.63 -15.33 8.32
CA ASN A 173 4.88 -15.29 9.57
C ASN A 173 3.56 -14.54 9.34
N GLY A 174 2.64 -14.58 10.33
CA GLY A 174 1.33 -13.95 10.26
C GLY A 174 0.26 -14.87 9.71
N GLN A 175 -0.88 -14.29 9.36
CA GLN A 175 -2.04 -15.00 8.82
C GLN A 175 -2.42 -14.37 7.48
N LEU A 176 -2.67 -15.20 6.49
CA LEU A 176 -3.12 -14.78 5.16
C LEU A 176 -4.40 -15.52 4.79
N SER A 177 -5.44 -14.76 4.44
CA SER A 177 -6.67 -15.28 3.84
C SER A 177 -6.86 -14.64 2.47
N VAL A 178 -7.06 -15.44 1.44
CA VAL A 178 -7.24 -14.98 0.06
C VAL A 178 -8.51 -15.55 -0.52
N ALA A 179 -9.40 -14.68 -1.00
CA ALA A 179 -10.55 -15.03 -1.81
C ALA A 179 -10.42 -14.36 -3.18
N CYS A 180 -10.30 -15.17 -4.23
CA CYS A 180 -10.29 -14.67 -5.60
C CYS A 180 -11.63 -15.00 -6.25
N GLY A 181 -12.19 -14.05 -7.01
CA GLY A 181 -13.37 -14.30 -7.82
C GLY A 181 -13.02 -15.33 -8.88
N ALA A 182 -13.56 -16.53 -8.78
CA ALA A 182 -13.48 -17.45 -9.89
C ALA A 182 -14.29 -16.86 -11.04
N VAL A 183 -13.61 -16.41 -12.06
CA VAL A 183 -14.25 -16.20 -13.35
C VAL A 183 -14.50 -17.59 -13.91
N GLY A 184 -15.76 -18.02 -13.85
CA GLY A 184 -16.20 -19.19 -14.56
C GLY A 184 -16.14 -18.98 -16.06
#